data_e9fa828c15331ca796fca9c020bf317f
#
_entry.id   e9fa828c15331ca796fca9c020bf317f
#
_cell.length_a   1.000
_cell.length_b   1.000
_cell.length_c   1.000
_cell.angle_alpha   90.00
_cell.angle_beta   90.00
_cell.angle_gamma   90.00
#
_symmetry.space_group_name_H-M   'P 1'
#
loop_
_entity.id
_entity.type
_entity.pdbx_description
1 polymer ?
#
loop_
_entity_poly.entity_id
_entity_poly.type
_entity_poly.pdbx_seq_one_letter_code
_entity_poly.pdbx_strand_id
1 'polypeptide(L)'
;VFYSVARTERSTDTCANTACDRSACPCCGHLLTFDYYHYHHIGKARCPHCGFALPEAVFQAAEVDFDHCRFTLRELGQAELSLPFRGGNLFGVFNTAAAVGCCRMLGLAGADIARAIEEPELQTGRFESRKAGELEIVTMLSKNQNPISSTQSIAYLSHVPGKKTVVLTITDSLDKVHGHEDISWLYDTDFDALRDESVETVYIGGRRCYDLALRLILSGVAQEKLQLFPDYGELEQALIRQAPTEGTVAIFFELYAKPIAMGLR
;
A
#
# COMPACT_ATOMS: atom_id res chain seq x y z
N VAL A 1 20.30 13.75 -6.79
CA VAL A 1 19.39 14.42 -5.84
C VAL A 1 18.67 13.36 -5.06
N PHE A 2 18.57 13.57 -3.75
CA PHE A 2 17.88 12.65 -2.83
C PHE A 2 16.64 13.32 -2.28
N TYR A 3 15.61 12.54 -2.06
CA TYR A 3 14.41 12.95 -1.32
C TYR A 3 14.16 11.99 -0.16
N SER A 4 13.45 12.44 0.84
CA SER A 4 13.11 11.65 2.01
C SER A 4 11.73 12.02 2.57
N VAL A 5 11.24 11.14 3.43
CA VAL A 5 10.10 11.42 4.30
C VAL A 5 10.62 11.44 5.74
N ALA A 6 10.32 12.47 6.50
CA ALA A 6 10.64 12.55 7.92
C ALA A 6 9.83 11.49 8.70
N ARG A 7 10.19 11.25 9.95
CA ARG A 7 9.40 10.40 10.84
C ARG A 7 7.95 10.89 10.89
N THR A 8 7.00 9.99 10.74
CA THR A 8 5.57 10.24 10.81
C THR A 8 4.95 9.51 12.00
N GLU A 9 3.71 9.77 12.33
CA GLU A 9 2.95 9.04 13.34
C GLU A 9 2.81 7.55 13.04
N ARG A 10 2.90 7.17 11.74
CA ARG A 10 2.85 5.78 11.26
C ARG A 10 4.23 5.11 11.19
N SER A 11 5.28 5.79 11.58
CA SER A 11 6.63 5.23 11.65
C SER A 11 6.82 4.47 12.95
N THR A 12 7.57 3.37 12.90
CA THR A 12 7.81 2.47 14.03
C THR A 12 9.30 2.39 14.39
N ASP A 13 9.61 2.02 15.62
CA ASP A 13 11.00 1.83 16.07
C ASP A 13 11.53 0.44 15.70
N THR A 14 10.64 -0.49 15.34
CA THR A 14 10.99 -1.86 14.95
C THR A 14 10.34 -2.21 13.64
N CYS A 15 11.02 -3.07 12.84
CA CYS A 15 10.43 -3.65 11.64
C CYS A 15 9.66 -4.90 12.04
N ALA A 16 8.35 -4.87 11.87
CA ALA A 16 7.48 -6.03 12.07
C ALA A 16 7.24 -6.84 10.78
N ASN A 17 7.68 -6.32 9.63
CA ASN A 17 7.43 -6.96 8.34
C ASN A 17 8.34 -8.16 8.11
N THR A 18 7.79 -9.21 7.49
CA THR A 18 8.50 -10.47 7.20
C THR A 18 9.62 -10.25 6.19
N ALA A 19 9.37 -9.47 5.13
CA ALA A 19 10.35 -9.19 4.09
C ALA A 19 11.11 -7.89 4.38
N CYS A 20 12.41 -8.01 4.66
CA CYS A 20 13.34 -6.89 4.86
C CYS A 20 14.59 -7.10 4.00
N ASP A 21 14.53 -6.76 2.71
CA ASP A 21 15.57 -7.06 1.72
C ASP A 21 16.92 -6.39 1.98
N ARG A 22 16.95 -5.28 2.71
CA ARG A 22 18.17 -4.52 2.97
C ARG A 22 18.42 -4.30 4.44
N SER A 23 18.97 -5.31 5.07
CA SER A 23 19.47 -5.22 6.44
C SER A 23 20.98 -5.00 6.52
N ALA A 24 21.73 -5.23 5.42
CA ALA A 24 23.18 -5.12 5.39
C ALA A 24 23.65 -3.77 4.83
N CYS A 25 24.72 -3.23 5.45
CA CYS A 25 25.37 -2.00 4.99
C CYS A 25 25.99 -2.18 3.61
N PRO A 26 25.71 -1.29 2.63
CA PRO A 26 26.27 -1.39 1.30
C PRO A 26 27.80 -1.16 1.25
N CYS A 27 28.38 -0.55 2.29
CA CYS A 27 29.82 -0.26 2.34
C CYS A 27 30.63 -1.36 3.00
N CYS A 28 30.13 -2.01 4.05
CA CYS A 28 30.93 -2.94 4.84
C CYS A 28 30.24 -4.27 5.19
N GLY A 29 29.00 -4.48 4.76
CA GLY A 29 28.25 -5.71 5.00
C GLY A 29 27.70 -5.90 6.41
N HIS A 30 28.04 -5.04 7.40
CA HIS A 30 27.46 -5.12 8.75
C HIS A 30 25.98 -4.78 8.74
N LEU A 31 25.25 -5.29 9.74
CA LEU A 31 23.84 -4.97 9.90
C LEU A 31 23.63 -3.47 10.13
N LEU A 32 22.66 -2.92 9.41
CA LEU A 32 22.21 -1.56 9.60
C LEU A 32 21.36 -1.45 10.86
N THR A 33 21.43 -0.27 11.51
CA THR A 33 20.48 0.15 12.53
C THR A 33 19.59 1.24 11.96
N PHE A 34 18.37 1.31 12.45
CA PHE A 34 17.40 2.30 11.99
C PHE A 34 16.98 3.20 13.14
N ASP A 35 16.94 4.49 12.91
CA ASP A 35 16.38 5.44 13.86
C ASP A 35 14.84 5.32 13.90
N TYR A 36 14.25 4.95 12.76
CA TYR A 36 12.85 4.58 12.61
C TYR A 36 12.64 3.85 11.28
N TYR A 37 11.54 3.10 11.19
CA TYR A 37 11.04 2.47 9.98
C TYR A 37 9.74 3.15 9.56
N HIS A 38 9.56 3.35 8.26
CA HIS A 38 8.27 3.66 7.68
C HIS A 38 7.49 2.39 7.35
N TYR A 39 8.18 1.44 6.69
CA TYR A 39 7.71 0.08 6.39
C TYR A 39 8.89 -0.75 5.86
N HIS A 40 8.88 -2.06 6.12
CA HIS A 40 9.96 -2.97 5.71
C HIS A 40 11.34 -2.39 6.02
N HIS A 41 12.22 -2.29 5.02
CA HIS A 41 13.56 -1.68 5.13
C HIS A 41 13.59 -0.20 4.75
N ILE A 42 12.43 0.43 4.57
CA ILE A 42 12.34 1.87 4.28
C ILE A 42 12.24 2.63 5.60
N GLY A 43 13.20 3.51 5.83
CA GLY A 43 13.31 4.29 7.05
C GLY A 43 14.62 5.06 7.09
N LYS A 44 15.03 5.50 8.29
CA LYS A 44 16.29 6.22 8.46
C LYS A 44 17.39 5.27 8.97
N ALA A 45 18.14 4.72 8.02
CA ALA A 45 19.19 3.74 8.27
C ALA A 45 20.56 4.37 8.49
N ARG A 46 21.38 3.75 9.36
CA ARG A 46 22.80 4.04 9.56
C ARG A 46 23.59 2.77 9.88
N CYS A 47 24.87 2.77 9.60
CA CYS A 47 25.77 1.67 9.96
C CYS A 47 26.57 2.03 11.21
N PRO A 48 26.44 1.26 12.30
CA PRO A 48 27.20 1.51 13.52
C PRO A 48 28.68 1.16 13.38
N HIS A 49 29.07 0.37 12.37
CA HIS A 49 30.43 -0.11 12.19
C HIS A 49 31.29 0.86 11.35
N CYS A 50 30.81 1.31 10.17
CA CYS A 50 31.62 2.15 9.28
C CYS A 50 31.13 3.61 9.17
N GLY A 51 30.09 3.98 9.91
CA GLY A 51 29.55 5.33 9.89
C GLY A 51 28.72 5.66 8.63
N PHE A 52 28.44 4.69 7.76
CA PHE A 52 27.53 4.91 6.63
C PHE A 52 26.20 5.43 7.14
N ALA A 53 25.71 6.49 6.51
CA ALA A 53 24.37 7.04 6.73
C ALA A 53 23.73 7.37 5.38
N LEU A 54 22.41 7.45 5.35
CA LEU A 54 21.70 7.89 4.16
C LEU A 54 22.10 9.33 3.82
N PRO A 55 22.24 9.66 2.52
CA PRO A 55 22.57 11.02 2.10
C PRO A 55 21.51 12.03 2.59
N GLU A 56 21.96 13.26 2.85
CA GLU A 56 21.02 14.33 3.17
C GLU A 56 20.09 14.60 1.99
N ALA A 57 18.81 14.69 2.29
CA ALA A 57 17.79 14.91 1.28
C ALA A 57 17.71 16.40 0.91
N VAL A 58 17.69 16.70 -0.37
CA VAL A 58 17.41 18.05 -0.88
C VAL A 58 15.93 18.37 -0.72
N PHE A 59 15.07 17.36 -0.85
CA PHE A 59 13.63 17.47 -0.68
C PHE A 59 13.17 16.52 0.43
N GLN A 60 12.54 17.06 1.46
CA GLN A 60 12.03 16.28 2.57
C GLN A 60 10.53 16.54 2.75
N ALA A 61 9.71 15.50 2.70
CA ALA A 61 8.34 15.57 3.18
C ALA A 61 8.36 15.45 4.72
N ALA A 62 7.83 16.44 5.41
CA ALA A 62 7.75 16.53 6.87
C ALA A 62 6.32 16.88 7.30
N GLU A 63 6.02 16.77 8.59
CA GLU A 63 4.72 17.17 9.15
C GLU A 63 3.57 16.57 8.38
N VAL A 64 3.63 15.25 8.17
CA VAL A 64 2.63 14.53 7.38
C VAL A 64 1.34 14.39 8.17
N ASP A 65 0.28 14.99 7.65
CA ASP A 65 -1.10 14.88 8.15
C ASP A 65 -1.87 13.92 7.25
N PHE A 66 -2.15 12.73 7.75
CA PHE A 66 -2.87 11.70 6.99
C PHE A 66 -4.37 11.94 6.94
N ASP A 67 -4.93 12.65 7.92
CA ASP A 67 -6.37 12.94 7.98
C ASP A 67 -6.77 13.98 6.92
N HIS A 68 -5.92 14.99 6.73
CA HIS A 68 -6.14 16.02 5.71
C HIS A 68 -5.37 15.76 4.42
N CYS A 69 -4.62 14.65 4.32
CA CYS A 69 -3.80 14.28 3.17
C CYS A 69 -2.84 15.40 2.73
N ARG A 70 -2.10 15.99 3.67
CA ARG A 70 -1.13 17.06 3.42
C ARG A 70 0.21 16.78 4.09
N PHE A 71 1.26 17.37 3.55
CA PHE A 71 2.59 17.41 4.19
C PHE A 71 3.29 18.74 3.89
N THR A 72 4.27 19.07 4.71
CA THR A 72 5.18 20.19 4.46
C THR A 72 6.40 19.71 3.67
N LEU A 73 6.61 20.23 2.47
CA LEU A 73 7.85 20.02 1.72
C LEU A 73 8.91 20.99 2.21
N ARG A 74 10.03 20.47 2.70
CA ARG A 74 11.26 21.18 3.00
C ARG A 74 12.24 21.02 1.86
N GLU A 75 12.57 22.10 1.19
CA GLU A 75 13.58 22.16 0.14
C GLU A 75 14.78 22.94 0.67
N LEU A 76 15.99 22.37 0.54
CA LEU A 76 17.19 22.98 1.07
C LEU A 76 17.39 24.41 0.52
N GLY A 77 17.43 25.42 1.40
CA GLY A 77 17.61 26.82 1.05
C GLY A 77 16.37 27.53 0.49
N GLN A 78 15.20 26.91 0.57
CA GLN A 78 13.92 27.48 0.10
C GLN A 78 12.91 27.60 1.26
N ALA A 79 11.83 28.35 1.01
CA ALA A 79 10.69 28.39 1.92
C ALA A 79 9.93 27.07 1.90
N GLU A 80 9.40 26.67 3.05
CA GLU A 80 8.55 25.49 3.18
C GLU A 80 7.26 25.62 2.37
N LEU A 81 6.80 24.53 1.80
CA LEU A 81 5.61 24.48 0.95
C LEU A 81 4.65 23.39 1.45
N SER A 82 3.42 23.77 1.79
CA SER A 82 2.38 22.80 2.12
C SER A 82 1.78 22.20 0.85
N LEU A 83 1.82 20.88 0.73
CA LEU A 83 1.40 20.12 -0.43
C LEU A 83 0.37 19.06 -0.08
N PRO A 84 -0.66 18.85 -0.92
CA PRO A 84 -1.53 17.70 -0.79
C PRO A 84 -0.85 16.43 -1.32
N PHE A 85 -1.29 15.27 -0.84
CA PHE A 85 -0.94 13.98 -1.44
C PHE A 85 -2.19 13.11 -1.62
N ARG A 86 -2.08 12.08 -2.45
CA ARG A 86 -3.20 11.20 -2.79
C ARG A 86 -3.05 9.83 -2.13
N GLY A 87 -4.20 9.19 -1.86
CA GLY A 87 -4.25 7.80 -1.40
C GLY A 87 -4.16 7.60 0.10
N GLY A 88 -4.06 8.66 0.93
CA GLY A 88 -4.15 8.58 2.40
C GLY A 88 -3.11 7.67 3.08
N ASN A 89 -2.02 7.32 2.39
CA ASN A 89 -1.00 6.39 2.86
C ASN A 89 0.42 6.90 2.59
N LEU A 90 1.42 6.23 3.17
CA LEU A 90 2.83 6.60 3.01
C LEU A 90 3.31 6.58 1.55
N PHE A 91 2.80 5.68 0.70
CA PHE A 91 3.15 5.68 -0.72
C PHE A 91 2.72 6.96 -1.42
N GLY A 92 1.54 7.49 -1.07
CA GLY A 92 1.08 8.79 -1.56
C GLY A 92 2.06 9.90 -1.23
N VAL A 93 2.58 9.93 0.01
CA VAL A 93 3.59 10.91 0.45
C VAL A 93 4.89 10.74 -0.34
N PHE A 94 5.45 9.51 -0.40
CA PHE A 94 6.69 9.23 -1.12
C PHE A 94 6.59 9.56 -2.61
N ASN A 95 5.51 9.15 -3.27
CA ASN A 95 5.29 9.39 -4.68
C ASN A 95 5.13 10.88 -4.98
N THR A 96 4.39 11.59 -4.15
CA THR A 96 4.22 13.05 -4.32
C THR A 96 5.53 13.77 -4.07
N ALA A 97 6.27 13.44 -3.01
CA ALA A 97 7.57 14.07 -2.73
C ALA A 97 8.57 13.84 -3.88
N ALA A 98 8.61 12.62 -4.44
CA ALA A 98 9.45 12.31 -5.60
C ALA A 98 9.05 13.12 -6.84
N ALA A 99 7.75 13.16 -7.16
CA ALA A 99 7.24 13.90 -8.31
C ALA A 99 7.50 15.40 -8.20
N VAL A 100 7.26 15.97 -7.00
CA VAL A 100 7.53 17.39 -6.73
C VAL A 100 9.03 17.66 -6.84
N GLY A 101 9.88 16.83 -6.27
CA GLY A 101 11.33 16.96 -6.40
C GLY A 101 11.78 16.97 -7.86
N CYS A 102 11.25 16.09 -8.71
CA CYS A 102 11.50 16.09 -10.15
C CYS A 102 11.04 17.39 -10.82
N CYS A 103 9.83 17.85 -10.53
CA CYS A 103 9.29 19.11 -11.09
C CYS A 103 10.14 20.32 -10.65
N ARG A 104 10.55 20.37 -9.39
CA ARG A 104 11.44 21.42 -8.88
C ARG A 104 12.80 21.43 -9.59
N MET A 105 13.37 20.24 -9.80
CA MET A 105 14.62 20.10 -10.55
C MET A 105 14.52 20.55 -12.01
N LEU A 106 13.32 20.47 -12.60
CA LEU A 106 13.01 21.01 -13.93
C LEU A 106 12.72 22.52 -13.94
N GLY A 107 12.79 23.18 -12.76
CA GLY A 107 12.61 24.62 -12.63
C GLY A 107 11.17 25.09 -12.46
N LEU A 108 10.22 24.18 -12.25
CA LEU A 108 8.83 24.56 -12.03
C LEU A 108 8.66 25.22 -10.66
N ALA A 109 7.82 26.27 -10.58
CA ALA A 109 7.53 26.95 -9.33
C ALA A 109 6.71 26.07 -8.38
N GLY A 110 7.03 26.10 -7.07
CA GLY A 110 6.33 25.30 -6.08
C GLY A 110 4.83 25.56 -6.02
N ALA A 111 4.41 26.81 -6.18
CA ALA A 111 2.99 27.19 -6.20
C ALA A 111 2.22 26.61 -7.40
N ASP A 112 2.85 26.48 -8.56
CA ASP A 112 2.22 25.88 -9.75
C ASP A 112 2.09 24.37 -9.59
N ILE A 113 3.11 23.73 -8.99
CA ILE A 113 3.08 22.31 -8.67
C ILE A 113 1.97 22.02 -7.65
N ALA A 114 1.87 22.82 -6.57
CA ALA A 114 0.82 22.67 -5.56
C ALA A 114 -0.57 22.75 -6.20
N ARG A 115 -0.81 23.74 -7.05
CA ARG A 115 -2.08 23.92 -7.77
C ARG A 115 -2.40 22.71 -8.66
N ALA A 116 -1.41 22.21 -9.41
CA ALA A 116 -1.61 21.06 -10.28
C ALA A 116 -1.95 19.76 -9.50
N ILE A 117 -1.40 19.58 -8.30
CA ILE A 117 -1.72 18.41 -7.45
C ILE A 117 -3.12 18.56 -6.83
N GLU A 118 -3.56 19.79 -6.54
CA GLU A 118 -4.89 20.06 -5.98
C GLU A 118 -6.02 19.81 -6.99
N GLU A 119 -5.76 19.92 -8.29
CA GLU A 119 -6.75 19.65 -9.31
C GLU A 119 -7.21 18.17 -9.29
N PRO A 120 -8.55 17.92 -9.33
CA PRO A 120 -9.10 16.61 -8.96
C PRO A 120 -8.97 15.48 -10.02
N GLU A 121 -8.42 15.74 -11.19
CA GLU A 121 -8.56 14.83 -12.35
C GLU A 121 -7.62 13.62 -12.42
N LEU A 122 -6.67 13.43 -11.51
CA LEU A 122 -5.83 12.24 -11.53
C LEU A 122 -6.54 11.04 -10.90
N GLN A 123 -7.47 10.44 -11.62
CA GLN A 123 -7.95 9.10 -11.32
C GLN A 123 -6.81 8.11 -11.60
N THR A 124 -6.05 7.76 -10.56
CA THR A 124 -4.91 6.85 -10.72
C THR A 124 -5.33 5.41 -10.98
N GLY A 125 -6.59 5.06 -10.74
CA GLY A 125 -7.10 3.69 -10.82
C GLY A 125 -6.41 2.71 -9.86
N ARG A 126 -5.61 3.23 -8.92
CA ARG A 126 -4.88 2.42 -7.92
C ARG A 126 -5.58 2.38 -6.57
N PHE A 127 -6.20 3.47 -6.20
CA PHE A 127 -6.99 3.60 -4.98
C PHE A 127 -8.22 4.43 -5.32
N GLU A 128 -9.39 3.88 -5.09
CA GLU A 128 -10.65 4.56 -5.27
C GLU A 128 -11.58 4.20 -4.12
N SER A 129 -12.30 5.19 -3.59
CA SER A 129 -13.34 5.01 -2.59
C SER A 129 -14.66 5.58 -3.10
N ARG A 130 -15.75 4.87 -2.83
CA ARG A 130 -17.11 5.26 -3.17
C ARG A 130 -18.05 4.92 -2.02
N LYS A 131 -18.94 5.83 -1.67
CA LYS A 131 -20.03 5.58 -0.73
C LYS A 131 -21.30 5.15 -1.45
N ALA A 132 -21.96 4.14 -0.91
CA ALA A 132 -23.27 3.64 -1.33
C ALA A 132 -24.14 3.45 -0.08
N GLY A 133 -24.87 4.51 0.32
CA GLY A 133 -25.57 4.53 1.61
C GLY A 133 -24.59 4.51 2.78
N GLU A 134 -24.78 3.55 3.69
CA GLU A 134 -23.89 3.32 4.84
C GLU A 134 -22.68 2.44 4.49
N LEU A 135 -22.57 1.98 3.25
CA LEU A 135 -21.47 1.17 2.76
C LEU A 135 -20.41 2.04 2.13
N GLU A 136 -19.13 1.82 2.48
CA GLU A 136 -17.99 2.35 1.78
C GLU A 136 -17.32 1.23 0.97
N ILE A 137 -17.17 1.43 -0.33
CA ILE A 137 -16.48 0.49 -1.22
C ILE A 137 -15.12 1.10 -1.58
N VAL A 138 -14.06 0.42 -1.17
CA VAL A 138 -12.68 0.83 -1.45
C VAL A 138 -12.06 -0.18 -2.39
N THR A 139 -11.51 0.28 -3.50
CA THR A 139 -10.77 -0.56 -4.44
C THR A 139 -9.29 -0.20 -4.44
N MET A 140 -8.44 -1.19 -4.30
CA MET A 140 -6.98 -1.02 -4.23
C MET A 140 -6.27 -1.98 -5.17
N LEU A 141 -5.39 -1.42 -6.01
CA LEU A 141 -4.51 -2.22 -6.85
C LEU A 141 -3.40 -2.84 -5.98
N SER A 142 -3.50 -4.14 -5.75
CA SER A 142 -2.44 -4.95 -5.16
C SER A 142 -1.62 -5.55 -6.29
N LYS A 143 -0.48 -4.94 -6.60
CA LYS A 143 0.34 -5.34 -7.74
C LYS A 143 1.04 -6.66 -7.44
N ASN A 144 0.80 -7.68 -8.27
CA ASN A 144 1.49 -8.98 -8.19
C ASN A 144 3.01 -8.81 -8.14
N GLN A 145 3.71 -9.76 -7.52
CA GLN A 145 5.17 -9.76 -7.36
C GLN A 145 5.73 -8.54 -6.61
N ASN A 146 4.88 -7.80 -5.91
CA ASN A 146 5.31 -6.70 -5.06
C ASN A 146 4.76 -6.84 -3.63
N PRO A 147 5.40 -7.67 -2.79
CA PRO A 147 4.94 -7.93 -1.43
C PRO A 147 4.86 -6.65 -0.58
N ILE A 148 5.76 -5.69 -0.80
CA ILE A 148 5.75 -4.40 -0.09
C ILE A 148 4.46 -3.64 -0.38
N SER A 149 4.09 -3.52 -1.68
CA SER A 149 2.87 -2.83 -2.08
C SER A 149 1.63 -3.53 -1.54
N SER A 150 1.58 -4.86 -1.62
CA SER A 150 0.47 -5.67 -1.12
C SER A 150 0.33 -5.54 0.40
N THR A 151 1.42 -5.67 1.15
CA THR A 151 1.46 -5.46 2.61
C THR A 151 0.89 -4.10 2.99
N GLN A 152 1.35 -3.02 2.34
CA GLN A 152 0.89 -1.66 2.68
C GLN A 152 -0.58 -1.43 2.31
N SER A 153 -1.04 -2.02 1.21
CA SER A 153 -2.46 -1.96 0.85
C SER A 153 -3.33 -2.66 1.88
N ILE A 154 -2.91 -3.82 2.37
CA ILE A 154 -3.63 -4.59 3.40
C ILE A 154 -3.55 -3.87 4.76
N ALA A 155 -2.38 -3.33 5.12
CA ALA A 155 -2.19 -2.57 6.35
C ALA A 155 -3.09 -1.33 6.45
N TYR A 156 -3.55 -0.77 5.32
CA TYR A 156 -4.54 0.31 5.29
C TYR A 156 -5.81 -0.06 6.08
N LEU A 157 -6.22 -1.33 6.07
CA LEU A 157 -7.41 -1.80 6.77
C LEU A 157 -7.36 -1.56 8.29
N SER A 158 -6.18 -1.53 8.88
CA SER A 158 -6.00 -1.24 10.31
C SER A 158 -6.42 0.20 10.68
N HIS A 159 -6.49 1.09 9.70
CA HIS A 159 -6.88 2.49 9.89
C HIS A 159 -8.35 2.75 9.49
N VAL A 160 -9.04 1.75 8.93
CA VAL A 160 -10.44 1.86 8.54
C VAL A 160 -11.31 1.48 9.73
N PRO A 161 -12.20 2.36 10.20
CA PRO A 161 -13.09 2.05 11.33
C PRO A 161 -14.19 1.07 10.94
N GLY A 162 -14.76 0.40 11.94
CA GLY A 162 -15.96 -0.44 11.77
C GLY A 162 -15.70 -1.78 11.12
N LYS A 163 -16.78 -2.46 10.75
CA LYS A 163 -16.78 -3.80 10.15
C LYS A 163 -16.27 -3.78 8.72
N LYS A 164 -15.56 -4.82 8.35
CA LYS A 164 -14.91 -4.92 7.04
C LYS A 164 -15.20 -6.27 6.37
N THR A 165 -15.56 -6.20 5.12
CA THR A 165 -15.55 -7.33 4.19
C THR A 165 -14.40 -7.13 3.21
N VAL A 166 -13.56 -8.12 3.05
CA VAL A 166 -12.38 -8.03 2.21
C VAL A 166 -12.54 -8.93 1.00
N VAL A 167 -12.19 -8.44 -0.17
CA VAL A 167 -12.16 -9.22 -1.42
C VAL A 167 -10.73 -9.21 -1.93
N LEU A 168 -10.15 -10.39 -2.08
CA LEU A 168 -8.81 -10.59 -2.63
C LEU A 168 -8.92 -11.33 -3.95
N THR A 169 -8.37 -10.78 -5.02
CA THR A 169 -8.27 -11.47 -6.30
C THR A 169 -6.83 -11.89 -6.56
N ILE A 170 -6.65 -13.14 -6.98
CA ILE A 170 -5.34 -13.69 -7.29
C ILE A 170 -5.38 -14.55 -8.56
N THR A 171 -4.44 -14.30 -9.46
CA THR A 171 -4.22 -15.10 -10.65
C THR A 171 -2.77 -15.56 -10.75
N ASP A 172 -2.52 -16.57 -11.55
CA ASP A 172 -1.21 -17.06 -11.94
C ASP A 172 -0.85 -16.74 -13.40
N SER A 173 -1.61 -15.84 -14.03
CA SER A 173 -1.38 -15.45 -15.42
C SER A 173 -0.73 -14.09 -15.50
N LEU A 174 0.52 -14.04 -15.98
CA LEU A 174 1.22 -12.80 -16.24
C LEU A 174 0.62 -12.06 -17.45
N ASP A 175 0.35 -12.82 -18.50
CA ASP A 175 -0.37 -12.36 -19.69
C ASP A 175 -0.94 -13.57 -20.48
N LYS A 176 -1.55 -13.33 -21.64
CA LYS A 176 -2.11 -14.39 -22.49
C LYS A 176 -1.04 -15.29 -23.15
N VAL A 177 0.21 -14.90 -23.11
CA VAL A 177 1.33 -15.52 -23.84
C VAL A 177 2.26 -16.29 -22.90
N HIS A 178 2.49 -15.77 -21.68
CA HIS A 178 3.48 -16.28 -20.74
C HIS A 178 2.82 -17.03 -19.59
N GLY A 179 2.34 -18.17 -19.77
CA GLY A 179 2.00 -19.22 -18.83
C GLY A 179 1.73 -18.83 -17.35
N HIS A 180 2.37 -19.55 -16.45
CA HIS A 180 2.12 -19.41 -15.01
C HIS A 180 3.08 -18.42 -14.35
N GLU A 181 2.53 -17.58 -13.48
CA GLU A 181 3.28 -16.64 -12.66
C GLU A 181 3.74 -17.31 -11.36
N ASP A 182 4.94 -16.92 -10.90
CA ASP A 182 5.42 -17.25 -9.57
C ASP A 182 4.61 -16.52 -8.51
N ILE A 183 4.04 -17.27 -7.58
CA ILE A 183 3.24 -16.75 -6.46
C ILE A 183 4.00 -16.75 -5.13
N SER A 184 5.31 -17.01 -5.11
CA SER A 184 6.12 -17.03 -3.87
C SER A 184 6.07 -15.70 -3.11
N TRP A 185 5.83 -14.59 -3.80
CA TRP A 185 5.63 -13.27 -3.20
C TRP A 185 4.53 -13.22 -2.13
N LEU A 186 3.59 -14.15 -2.15
CA LEU A 186 2.57 -14.29 -1.09
C LEU A 186 3.19 -14.54 0.27
N TYR A 187 4.31 -15.26 0.33
CA TYR A 187 4.99 -15.59 1.58
C TYR A 187 5.81 -14.42 2.13
N ASP A 188 6.13 -13.44 1.29
CA ASP A 188 6.79 -12.20 1.66
C ASP A 188 5.80 -11.08 2.00
N THR A 189 4.50 -11.31 1.75
CA THR A 189 3.43 -10.36 2.06
C THR A 189 2.91 -10.57 3.48
N ASP A 190 2.76 -9.48 4.24
CA ASP A 190 2.12 -9.49 5.55
C ASP A 190 0.61 -9.33 5.40
N PHE A 191 -0.11 -10.29 5.95
CA PHE A 191 -1.57 -10.31 5.98
C PHE A 191 -2.14 -10.08 7.38
N ASP A 192 -1.33 -9.61 8.31
CA ASP A 192 -1.66 -9.50 9.73
C ASP A 192 -2.91 -8.67 10.01
N ALA A 193 -3.15 -7.62 9.23
CA ALA A 193 -4.35 -6.80 9.37
C ALA A 193 -5.66 -7.56 9.12
N LEU A 194 -5.62 -8.70 8.42
CA LEU A 194 -6.80 -9.53 8.16
C LEU A 194 -7.19 -10.41 9.36
N ARG A 195 -6.34 -10.52 10.39
CA ARG A 195 -6.67 -11.23 11.63
C ARG A 195 -7.64 -10.46 12.51
N ASP A 196 -7.70 -9.13 12.33
CA ASP A 196 -8.52 -8.24 13.14
C ASP A 196 -9.98 -8.71 13.20
N GLU A 197 -10.60 -8.62 14.38
CA GLU A 197 -11.99 -9.05 14.59
C GLU A 197 -12.98 -8.26 13.74
N SER A 198 -12.66 -7.01 13.41
CA SER A 198 -13.48 -6.17 12.53
C SER A 198 -13.51 -6.65 11.06
N VAL A 199 -12.59 -7.52 10.64
CA VAL A 199 -12.66 -8.24 9.36
C VAL A 199 -13.56 -9.45 9.54
N GLU A 200 -14.81 -9.35 9.08
CA GLU A 200 -15.82 -10.39 9.28
C GLU A 200 -15.71 -11.50 8.22
N THR A 201 -15.42 -11.14 6.97
CA THR A 201 -15.36 -12.10 5.84
C THR A 201 -14.26 -11.71 4.87
N VAL A 202 -13.56 -12.71 4.35
CA VAL A 202 -12.56 -12.58 3.30
C VAL A 202 -12.96 -13.45 2.12
N TYR A 203 -13.40 -12.83 1.04
CA TYR A 203 -13.68 -13.47 -0.24
C TYR A 203 -12.40 -13.57 -1.05
N ILE A 204 -12.07 -14.76 -1.53
CA ILE A 204 -10.84 -15.01 -2.29
C ILE A 204 -11.22 -15.56 -3.65
N GLY A 205 -10.97 -14.78 -4.71
CA GLY A 205 -11.30 -15.15 -6.08
C GLY A 205 -10.08 -15.44 -6.94
N GLY A 206 -10.24 -16.41 -7.85
CA GLY A 206 -9.26 -16.77 -8.86
C GLY A 206 -8.67 -18.16 -8.69
N ARG A 207 -7.98 -18.65 -9.73
CA ARG A 207 -7.47 -20.02 -9.81
C ARG A 207 -6.55 -20.42 -8.63
N ARG A 208 -5.85 -19.45 -8.04
CA ARG A 208 -4.91 -19.66 -6.94
C ARG A 208 -5.52 -19.32 -5.57
N CYS A 209 -6.86 -19.31 -5.47
CA CYS A 209 -7.54 -18.96 -4.22
C CYS A 209 -7.19 -19.91 -3.07
N TYR A 210 -6.92 -21.18 -3.33
CA TYR A 210 -6.51 -22.15 -2.30
C TYR A 210 -5.10 -21.87 -1.76
N ASP A 211 -4.15 -21.45 -2.61
CA ASP A 211 -2.80 -21.07 -2.19
C ASP A 211 -2.84 -19.84 -1.29
N LEU A 212 -3.62 -18.83 -1.68
CA LEU A 212 -3.81 -17.63 -0.87
C LEU A 212 -4.53 -17.95 0.44
N ALA A 213 -5.56 -18.80 0.42
CA ALA A 213 -6.25 -19.22 1.64
C ALA A 213 -5.30 -19.92 2.62
N LEU A 214 -4.47 -20.85 2.13
CA LEU A 214 -3.44 -21.50 2.95
C LEU A 214 -2.49 -20.45 3.56
N ARG A 215 -2.03 -19.50 2.76
CA ARG A 215 -1.15 -18.43 3.24
C ARG A 215 -1.82 -17.57 4.33
N LEU A 216 -3.11 -17.25 4.18
CA LEU A 216 -3.87 -16.50 5.19
C LEU A 216 -4.01 -17.29 6.49
N ILE A 217 -4.33 -18.58 6.41
CA ILE A 217 -4.40 -19.47 7.60
C ILE A 217 -3.04 -19.51 8.31
N LEU A 218 -1.94 -19.65 7.56
CA LEU A 218 -0.59 -19.61 8.12
C LEU A 218 -0.24 -18.25 8.74
N SER A 219 -0.89 -17.17 8.32
CA SER A 219 -0.79 -15.85 8.95
C SER A 219 -1.68 -15.72 10.20
N GLY A 220 -2.50 -16.72 10.52
CA GLY A 220 -3.39 -16.69 11.68
C GLY A 220 -4.79 -16.13 11.41
N VAL A 221 -5.17 -15.95 10.13
CA VAL A 221 -6.55 -15.61 9.79
C VAL A 221 -7.43 -16.84 10.02
N ALA A 222 -8.55 -16.65 10.72
CA ALA A 222 -9.47 -17.73 11.05
C ALA A 222 -10.12 -18.31 9.78
N GLN A 223 -10.10 -19.63 9.65
CA GLN A 223 -10.56 -20.30 8.43
C GLN A 223 -12.04 -20.05 8.15
N GLU A 224 -12.85 -19.90 9.17
CA GLU A 224 -14.28 -19.61 9.05
C GLU A 224 -14.60 -18.25 8.43
N LYS A 225 -13.64 -17.32 8.40
CA LYS A 225 -13.78 -16.04 7.69
C LYS A 225 -13.58 -16.17 6.19
N LEU A 226 -12.97 -17.26 5.68
CA LEU A 226 -12.53 -17.40 4.30
C LEU A 226 -13.62 -18.03 3.42
N GLN A 227 -13.93 -17.38 2.31
CA GLN A 227 -14.81 -17.89 1.26
C GLN A 227 -14.04 -17.93 -0.07
N LEU A 228 -13.99 -19.11 -0.69
CA LEU A 228 -13.09 -19.41 -1.81
C LEU A 228 -13.88 -19.60 -3.10
N PHE A 229 -13.46 -18.89 -4.15
CA PHE A 229 -14.11 -18.90 -5.46
C PHE A 229 -13.05 -19.03 -6.56
N PRO A 230 -12.78 -20.25 -7.06
CA PRO A 230 -11.87 -20.46 -8.19
C PRO A 230 -12.32 -19.73 -9.46
N ASP A 231 -13.63 -19.54 -9.63
CA ASP A 231 -14.24 -18.80 -10.73
C ASP A 231 -14.68 -17.41 -10.27
N TYR A 232 -14.36 -16.40 -11.06
CA TYR A 232 -14.71 -15.00 -10.74
C TYR A 232 -16.20 -14.71 -10.89
N GLY A 233 -16.92 -15.41 -11.77
CA GLY A 233 -18.37 -15.26 -11.89
C GLY A 233 -19.11 -15.77 -10.66
N GLU A 234 -18.61 -16.84 -10.04
CA GLU A 234 -19.14 -17.33 -8.76
C GLU A 234 -18.86 -16.33 -7.62
N LEU A 235 -17.68 -15.74 -7.59
CA LEU A 235 -17.33 -14.66 -6.64
C LEU A 235 -18.29 -13.49 -6.79
N GLU A 236 -18.50 -13.01 -8.01
CA GLU A 236 -19.41 -11.90 -8.29
C GLU A 236 -20.82 -12.19 -7.79
N GLN A 237 -21.36 -13.36 -8.13
CA GLN A 237 -22.68 -13.78 -7.68
C GLN A 237 -22.78 -13.92 -6.15
N ALA A 238 -21.73 -14.38 -5.49
CA ALA A 238 -21.68 -14.48 -4.02
C ALA A 238 -21.71 -13.09 -3.39
N LEU A 239 -20.92 -12.16 -3.89
CA LEU A 239 -20.89 -10.78 -3.41
C LEU A 239 -22.23 -10.09 -3.60
N ILE A 240 -22.89 -10.23 -4.76
CA ILE A 240 -24.21 -9.66 -5.01
C ILE A 240 -25.25 -10.20 -4.01
N ARG A 241 -25.19 -11.50 -3.70
CA ARG A 241 -26.17 -12.15 -2.79
C ARG A 241 -25.91 -11.85 -1.32
N GLN A 242 -24.67 -11.63 -0.93
CA GLN A 242 -24.22 -11.57 0.48
C GLN A 242 -23.53 -10.24 0.82
N ALA A 243 -23.68 -9.23 -0.06
CA ALA A 243 -23.09 -7.92 0.19
C ALA A 243 -23.54 -7.35 1.54
N PRO A 244 -22.62 -6.84 2.37
CA PRO A 244 -23.00 -6.12 3.56
C PRO A 244 -23.75 -4.83 3.18
N THR A 245 -24.64 -4.40 4.05
CA THR A 245 -25.41 -3.15 3.88
C THR A 245 -24.75 -1.95 4.55
N GLU A 246 -23.77 -2.20 5.42
CA GLU A 246 -23.03 -1.20 6.18
C GLU A 246 -21.56 -1.59 6.34
N GLY A 247 -20.71 -0.65 6.70
CA GLY A 247 -19.28 -0.85 6.91
C GLY A 247 -18.46 -0.66 5.64
N THR A 248 -17.32 -1.35 5.54
CA THR A 248 -16.39 -1.19 4.40
C THR A 248 -16.23 -2.50 3.64
N VAL A 249 -16.37 -2.44 2.32
CA VAL A 249 -15.95 -3.50 1.39
C VAL A 249 -14.64 -3.07 0.76
N ALA A 250 -13.56 -3.74 1.08
CA ALA A 250 -12.22 -3.48 0.54
C ALA A 250 -11.87 -4.52 -0.53
N ILE A 251 -11.73 -4.09 -1.77
CA ILE A 251 -11.43 -4.93 -2.93
C ILE A 251 -9.96 -4.74 -3.32
N PHE A 252 -9.15 -5.74 -3.07
CA PHE A 252 -7.76 -5.80 -3.53
C PHE A 252 -7.70 -6.59 -4.81
N PHE A 253 -7.27 -5.94 -5.87
CA PHE A 253 -7.22 -6.56 -7.19
C PHE A 253 -5.84 -6.43 -7.81
N GLU A 254 -5.49 -7.41 -8.58
CA GLU A 254 -4.33 -7.38 -9.45
C GLU A 254 -4.64 -6.72 -10.79
N LEU A 255 -3.60 -6.37 -11.55
CA LEU A 255 -3.75 -5.61 -12.79
C LEU A 255 -4.70 -6.28 -13.81
N TYR A 256 -4.63 -7.60 -13.92
CA TYR A 256 -5.46 -8.38 -14.87
C TYR A 256 -6.88 -8.64 -14.37
N ALA A 257 -7.11 -8.56 -13.06
CA ALA A 257 -8.43 -8.66 -12.44
C ALA A 257 -9.15 -7.31 -12.34
N LYS A 258 -8.55 -6.22 -12.85
CA LYS A 258 -9.17 -4.89 -12.82
C LYS A 258 -10.59 -4.85 -13.39
N PRO A 259 -10.91 -5.44 -14.54
CA PRO A 259 -12.28 -5.44 -15.05
C PRO A 259 -13.27 -6.11 -14.09
N ILE A 260 -12.86 -7.18 -13.43
CA ILE A 260 -13.65 -7.91 -12.44
C ILE A 260 -13.88 -7.04 -11.22
N ALA A 261 -12.81 -6.49 -10.63
CA ALA A 261 -12.90 -5.60 -9.49
C ALA A 261 -13.78 -4.37 -9.75
N MET A 262 -13.77 -3.85 -10.98
CA MET A 262 -14.62 -2.73 -11.38
C MET A 262 -16.08 -3.14 -11.58
N GLY A 263 -16.37 -4.40 -11.93
CA GLY A 263 -17.72 -4.96 -11.98
C GLY A 263 -18.34 -5.24 -10.61
N LEU A 264 -17.49 -5.46 -9.59
CA LEU A 264 -17.90 -5.72 -8.21
C LEU A 264 -18.25 -4.45 -7.41
N ARG A 265 -18.14 -3.28 -8.02
CA ARG A 265 -18.40 -1.96 -7.40
C ARG A 265 -19.87 -1.70 -7.16
#